data_6897777cb0b39f579f766c17d41f443a
#
_entry.id   6897777cb0b39f579f766c17d41f443a
#
_cell.length_a   1.000
_cell.length_b   1.000
_cell.length_c   1.000
_cell.angle_alpha   90.00
_cell.angle_beta   90.00
_cell.angle_gamma   90.00
#
_symmetry.space_group_name_H-M   'P 1'
#
loop_
_entity.id
_entity.type
_entity.pdbx_description
1 polymer ?
#
loop_
_entity_poly.entity_id
_entity_poly.type
_entity_poly.pdbx_seq_one_letter_code
_entity_poly.pdbx_strand_id
1 'polypeptide(L)'
;MTKWEYISEILKGKVFLPFRRNYKKKRVEVIMAVPSEMLAWQMYGAGFEKFGKDEKPVVLPVPDPKAGELLVKIDAIGLCFSDVKLIRAGESHPRVLVDDLEKDPVIPGHEAVMSIVKVGEGLEDKFKVGQRFIIQADIYVNGKGYAYGYALNGGMAQYSILGQEVLNGDEGCYLLPLSDKMPSAIAALLEPWTCVFASYHIRLRSTPLDGGKMGFMFGANAQNNYEFGDLLAKTSPAEVMLAGAVPAGFAEKVGTAFPNAKLTVSESFPEDAKFDDIFLCGIGGDVHSYQPYFGLNARVNLMEKAPVTGLSSVDVGSIHYQGWFFQGTEEANFSAAYGRNVRTSLKKGGTCWLPGGAGAMGQMHTQLAVTNPDGPSKIIVSDMDDTRLANVDQLLRPAAEARGVEFKLVNPSKMTPAEFDALLDEFAPEGFDDIVMLVPVPVVLSGSAKHLGKDGLMNIFAGIPAGKEAEIDLNGVIFSGARFIGSSGSRTDDLRMTLQLAENGALDPETALAGIGGMMDLKKGLDCVANAKFPGKTVIYPNCINMPLMKKEELMALGGEIAASLEKSGGKFTQETEQAILKQFGC
;
A
#
# COMPACT_ATOMS: atom_id res chain seq x y z
N MET A 1 -8.49 -20.69 21.27
CA MET A 1 -8.06 -20.10 19.99
C MET A 1 -6.74 -19.42 20.25
N THR A 2 -5.66 -19.85 19.61
CA THR A 2 -4.36 -19.20 19.73
C THR A 2 -4.42 -17.81 19.10
N LYS A 3 -3.48 -16.93 19.46
CA LYS A 3 -3.35 -15.57 18.92
C LYS A 3 -3.37 -15.53 17.38
N TRP A 4 -2.89 -16.58 16.75
CA TRP A 4 -2.76 -16.74 15.32
C TRP A 4 -3.96 -17.44 14.66
N GLU A 5 -4.66 -18.31 15.35
CA GLU A 5 -5.97 -18.81 14.88
C GLU A 5 -6.97 -17.66 14.74
N TYR A 6 -6.92 -16.69 15.66
CA TYR A 6 -7.72 -15.48 15.62
C TYR A 6 -7.37 -14.62 14.38
N ILE A 7 -6.07 -14.45 14.08
CA ILE A 7 -5.60 -13.73 12.87
C ILE A 7 -6.07 -14.45 11.61
N SER A 8 -5.91 -15.77 11.54
CA SER A 8 -6.35 -16.58 10.40
C SER A 8 -7.86 -16.47 10.14
N GLU A 9 -8.67 -16.36 11.19
CA GLU A 9 -10.14 -16.20 11.04
C GLU A 9 -10.55 -14.76 10.69
N ILE A 10 -9.81 -13.75 11.14
CA ILE A 10 -9.97 -12.35 10.69
C ILE A 10 -9.60 -12.24 9.21
N LEU A 11 -8.47 -12.82 8.80
CA LEU A 11 -8.00 -12.83 7.41
C LEU A 11 -8.97 -13.55 6.46
N LYS A 12 -9.77 -14.49 6.98
CA LYS A 12 -10.84 -15.19 6.23
C LYS A 12 -12.18 -14.45 6.24
N GLY A 13 -12.26 -13.26 6.83
CA GLY A 13 -13.49 -12.45 6.92
C GLY A 13 -14.58 -13.06 7.82
N LYS A 14 -14.23 -14.00 8.71
CA LYS A 14 -15.22 -14.78 9.50
C LYS A 14 -15.50 -14.25 10.90
N VAL A 15 -14.75 -13.25 11.39
CA VAL A 15 -14.93 -12.73 12.75
C VAL A 15 -15.03 -11.22 12.73
N PHE A 16 -16.25 -10.72 12.87
CA PHE A 16 -16.54 -9.33 13.25
C PHE A 16 -16.98 -9.33 14.70
N LEU A 17 -16.15 -8.83 15.61
CA LEU A 17 -16.57 -8.60 16.99
C LEU A 17 -17.02 -7.16 17.17
N PRO A 18 -18.21 -6.93 17.77
CA PRO A 18 -18.64 -5.58 18.12
C PRO A 18 -17.72 -5.02 19.21
N PHE A 19 -17.25 -3.80 18.98
CA PHE A 19 -16.41 -3.06 19.90
C PHE A 19 -17.20 -2.76 21.18
N ARG A 20 -17.05 -3.57 22.27
CA ARG A 20 -17.60 -3.25 23.60
C ARG A 20 -16.58 -2.44 24.38
N ARG A 21 -16.84 -1.15 24.51
CA ARG A 21 -16.11 -0.24 25.42
C ARG A 21 -16.70 -0.29 26.81
N ASN A 22 -15.85 -0.60 27.80
CA ASN A 22 -16.06 -0.22 29.18
C ASN A 22 -15.05 0.87 29.55
N TYR A 23 -15.40 2.12 29.36
CA TYR A 23 -14.65 3.26 29.89
C TYR A 23 -15.32 3.78 31.16
N LYS A 24 -14.76 3.44 32.32
CA LYS A 24 -14.99 4.17 33.57
C LYS A 24 -13.64 4.48 34.21
N LYS A 25 -13.06 5.63 33.88
CA LYS A 25 -12.11 6.36 34.73
C LYS A 25 -12.38 7.85 34.54
N LYS A 26 -12.65 8.55 35.68
CA LYS A 26 -12.69 10.02 35.71
C LYS A 26 -11.31 10.53 35.33
N ARG A 27 -11.15 11.12 34.16
CA ARG A 27 -10.04 12.01 33.82
C ARG A 27 -10.35 13.38 34.39
N VAL A 28 -9.39 14.01 35.06
CA VAL A 28 -9.38 15.43 35.31
C VAL A 28 -9.17 16.08 33.93
N GLU A 29 -10.15 16.81 33.42
CA GLU A 29 -10.04 17.60 32.20
C GLU A 29 -9.01 18.72 32.46
N VAL A 30 -7.77 18.50 32.09
CA VAL A 30 -6.84 19.60 31.86
C VAL A 30 -7.17 20.09 30.46
N ILE A 31 -8.04 21.08 30.37
CA ILE A 31 -8.28 21.83 29.13
C ILE A 31 -6.99 22.60 28.86
N MET A 32 -6.10 22.05 28.07
CA MET A 32 -4.98 22.82 27.55
C MET A 32 -5.56 23.89 26.63
N ALA A 33 -5.27 25.17 26.92
CA ALA A 33 -5.70 26.27 26.07
C ALA A 33 -5.09 26.08 24.67
N VAL A 34 -5.94 26.04 23.65
CA VAL A 34 -5.50 26.01 22.25
C VAL A 34 -4.81 27.34 21.95
N PRO A 35 -3.57 27.36 21.45
CA PRO A 35 -2.89 28.61 21.13
C PRO A 35 -3.57 29.33 19.96
N SER A 36 -3.33 30.62 19.82
CA SER A 36 -3.85 31.42 18.69
C SER A 36 -3.14 31.16 17.38
N GLU A 37 -1.88 30.69 17.43
CA GLU A 37 -1.00 30.46 16.30
C GLU A 37 -0.40 29.05 16.36
N MET A 38 -0.06 28.51 15.19
CA MET A 38 0.59 27.22 15.02
C MET A 38 1.71 27.28 13.99
N LEU A 39 2.64 26.36 14.05
CA LEU A 39 3.62 26.09 12.99
C LEU A 39 3.09 25.05 12.03
N ALA A 40 3.34 25.27 10.73
CA ALA A 40 3.00 24.34 9.67
C ALA A 40 4.04 24.37 8.54
N TRP A 41 4.32 23.23 7.93
CA TRP A 41 5.07 23.13 6.69
C TRP A 41 4.09 23.12 5.51
N GLN A 42 3.97 24.26 4.84
CA GLN A 42 3.13 24.43 3.66
C GLN A 42 3.94 24.29 2.38
N MET A 43 3.30 23.74 1.36
CA MET A 43 3.84 23.60 0.01
C MET A 43 3.27 24.71 -0.88
N TYR A 44 4.14 25.54 -1.46
CA TYR A 44 3.82 26.71 -2.29
C TYR A 44 4.11 26.50 -3.77
N GLY A 45 4.32 25.27 -4.19
CA GLY A 45 4.66 24.85 -5.56
C GLY A 45 5.54 23.61 -5.56
N ALA A 46 5.99 23.21 -6.74
CA ALA A 46 6.86 22.05 -6.92
C ALA A 46 8.29 22.33 -6.41
N GLY A 47 8.88 21.34 -5.72
CA GLY A 47 10.26 21.36 -5.24
C GLY A 47 10.41 21.71 -3.77
N PHE A 48 11.51 21.23 -3.18
CA PHE A 48 11.81 21.44 -1.75
C PHE A 48 12.06 22.92 -1.41
N GLU A 49 12.48 23.73 -2.35
CA GLU A 49 12.64 25.17 -2.22
C GLU A 49 11.30 25.91 -2.07
N LYS A 50 10.21 25.28 -2.48
CA LYS A 50 8.82 25.77 -2.31
C LYS A 50 8.12 25.15 -1.10
N PHE A 51 8.82 24.36 -0.30
CA PHE A 51 8.31 23.74 0.92
C PHE A 51 8.76 24.50 2.16
N GLY A 52 7.82 25.16 2.84
CA GLY A 52 8.07 26.16 3.87
C GLY A 52 8.50 27.53 3.31
N LYS A 53 8.90 28.43 4.18
CA LYS A 53 9.50 29.72 3.82
C LYS A 53 10.83 29.89 4.54
N ASP A 54 11.84 30.34 3.82
CA ASP A 54 13.21 30.52 4.37
C ASP A 54 13.72 29.29 5.12
N GLU A 55 13.52 28.10 4.53
CA GLU A 55 13.90 26.80 5.10
C GLU A 55 13.23 26.47 6.45
N LYS A 56 12.07 27.09 6.76
CA LYS A 56 11.37 26.97 8.03
C LYS A 56 9.87 26.73 7.84
N PRO A 57 9.19 26.14 8.85
CA PRO A 57 7.74 26.13 8.87
C PRO A 57 7.21 27.56 9.01
N VAL A 58 6.02 27.80 8.52
CA VAL A 58 5.32 29.08 8.60
C VAL A 58 4.45 29.16 9.85
N VAL A 59 4.23 30.36 10.35
CA VAL A 59 3.27 30.63 11.42
C VAL A 59 1.90 30.90 10.80
N LEU A 60 0.89 30.17 11.25
CA LEU A 60 -0.49 30.28 10.82
C LEU A 60 -1.40 30.47 12.02
N PRO A 61 -2.56 31.13 11.88
CA PRO A 61 -3.57 31.11 12.92
C PRO A 61 -4.09 29.67 13.11
N VAL A 62 -4.33 29.26 14.37
CA VAL A 62 -5.04 28.00 14.62
C VAL A 62 -6.51 28.21 14.24
N PRO A 63 -7.06 27.38 13.32
CA PRO A 63 -8.45 27.56 12.87
C PRO A 63 -9.44 27.16 13.95
N ASP A 64 -10.62 27.82 13.97
CA ASP A 64 -11.75 27.37 14.78
C ASP A 64 -12.64 26.41 13.97
N PRO A 65 -13.07 25.28 14.57
CA PRO A 65 -13.94 24.35 13.87
C PRO A 65 -15.36 24.93 13.70
N LYS A 66 -15.90 24.82 12.51
CA LYS A 66 -17.30 25.12 12.20
C LYS A 66 -18.22 24.00 12.69
N ALA A 67 -19.53 24.19 12.55
CA ALA A 67 -20.51 23.13 12.74
C ALA A 67 -20.15 21.91 11.85
N GLY A 68 -20.11 20.72 12.43
CA GLY A 68 -19.76 19.50 11.75
C GLY A 68 -18.25 19.28 11.50
N GLU A 69 -17.38 20.07 12.13
CA GLU A 69 -15.91 19.93 12.02
C GLU A 69 -15.27 19.61 13.39
N LEU A 70 -14.07 19.03 13.35
CA LEU A 70 -13.23 18.82 14.53
C LEU A 70 -11.93 19.61 14.38
N LEU A 71 -11.47 20.28 15.45
CA LEU A 71 -10.09 20.71 15.56
C LEU A 71 -9.31 19.65 16.30
N VAL A 72 -8.23 19.17 15.68
CA VAL A 72 -7.33 18.18 16.25
C VAL A 72 -5.91 18.76 16.41
N LYS A 73 -5.23 18.34 17.48
CA LYS A 73 -3.79 18.48 17.66
C LYS A 73 -3.11 17.28 17.03
N ILE A 74 -2.09 17.50 16.22
CA ILE A 74 -1.28 16.41 15.66
C ILE A 74 -0.28 15.96 16.73
N ASP A 75 -0.44 14.73 17.21
CA ASP A 75 0.41 14.16 18.24
C ASP A 75 1.73 13.62 17.67
N ALA A 76 1.66 12.98 16.49
CA ALA A 76 2.83 12.50 15.75
C ALA A 76 2.51 12.38 14.25
N ILE A 77 3.51 12.52 13.40
CA ILE A 77 3.42 12.33 11.95
C ILE A 77 4.59 11.49 11.45
N GLY A 78 4.31 10.38 10.77
CA GLY A 78 5.30 9.62 10.04
C GLY A 78 5.67 10.31 8.73
N LEU A 79 6.94 10.23 8.34
CA LEU A 79 7.43 10.77 7.07
C LEU A 79 7.54 9.66 6.03
N CYS A 80 7.02 9.91 4.84
CA CYS A 80 6.92 8.95 3.76
C CYS A 80 7.65 9.43 2.49
N PHE A 81 8.11 8.48 1.68
CA PHE A 81 8.63 8.82 0.35
C PHE A 81 7.53 9.40 -0.57
N SER A 82 6.25 9.09 -0.29
CA SER A 82 5.12 9.70 -0.99
C SER A 82 5.02 11.21 -0.74
N ASP A 83 5.39 11.69 0.46
CA ASP A 83 5.48 13.13 0.73
C ASP A 83 6.60 13.78 -0.09
N VAL A 84 7.74 13.08 -0.26
CA VAL A 84 8.85 13.53 -1.12
C VAL A 84 8.40 13.64 -2.58
N LYS A 85 7.63 12.66 -3.07
CA LYS A 85 7.07 12.69 -4.43
C LYS A 85 6.10 13.86 -4.59
N LEU A 86 5.21 14.06 -3.63
CA LEU A 86 4.25 15.16 -3.60
C LEU A 86 4.95 16.51 -3.67
N ILE A 87 5.93 16.76 -2.79
CA ILE A 87 6.66 18.03 -2.74
C ILE A 87 7.42 18.29 -4.06
N ARG A 88 8.02 17.24 -4.66
CA ARG A 88 8.70 17.38 -5.96
C ARG A 88 7.76 17.68 -7.12
N ALA A 89 6.54 17.15 -7.08
CA ALA A 89 5.57 17.28 -8.15
C ALA A 89 4.71 18.56 -8.05
N GLY A 90 4.46 19.06 -6.84
CA GLY A 90 3.60 20.20 -6.60
C GLY A 90 2.21 20.00 -7.17
N GLU A 91 1.70 20.98 -7.92
CA GLU A 91 0.39 20.99 -8.57
C GLU A 91 0.21 19.86 -9.59
N SER A 92 1.31 19.34 -10.15
CA SER A 92 1.25 18.24 -11.12
C SER A 92 0.95 16.89 -10.47
N HIS A 93 0.95 16.80 -9.15
CA HIS A 93 0.64 15.56 -8.45
C HIS A 93 -0.87 15.26 -8.55
N PRO A 94 -1.29 14.06 -9.01
CA PRO A 94 -2.71 13.78 -9.35
C PRO A 94 -3.67 13.81 -8.15
N ARG A 95 -3.15 13.79 -6.91
CA ARG A 95 -3.96 13.89 -5.68
C ARG A 95 -4.08 15.32 -5.15
N VAL A 96 -3.38 16.30 -5.73
CA VAL A 96 -3.53 17.73 -5.41
C VAL A 96 -4.70 18.26 -6.21
N LEU A 97 -5.65 18.91 -5.54
CA LEU A 97 -6.88 19.40 -6.15
C LEU A 97 -6.92 20.92 -6.32
N VAL A 98 -5.83 21.61 -5.98
CA VAL A 98 -5.68 23.06 -6.14
C VAL A 98 -4.88 23.36 -7.41
N ASP A 99 -5.28 24.42 -8.14
CA ASP A 99 -4.65 24.81 -9.39
C ASP A 99 -3.39 25.66 -9.19
N ASP A 100 -3.25 26.31 -8.03
CA ASP A 100 -2.19 27.28 -7.73
C ASP A 100 -1.81 27.19 -6.23
N LEU A 101 -0.76 26.44 -5.94
CA LEU A 101 -0.28 26.25 -4.58
C LEU A 101 0.31 27.53 -3.95
N GLU A 102 0.66 28.53 -4.73
CA GLU A 102 1.14 29.80 -4.15
C GLU A 102 0.00 30.59 -3.51
N LYS A 103 -1.23 30.48 -4.06
CA LYS A 103 -2.45 31.12 -3.53
C LYS A 103 -3.17 30.25 -2.50
N ASP A 104 -3.21 28.94 -2.72
CA ASP A 104 -3.89 27.98 -1.85
C ASP A 104 -2.94 26.84 -1.46
N PRO A 105 -1.98 27.11 -0.54
CA PRO A 105 -0.94 26.17 -0.16
C PRO A 105 -1.49 24.99 0.63
N VAL A 106 -1.00 23.79 0.32
CA VAL A 106 -1.37 22.54 0.98
C VAL A 106 -0.33 22.18 2.05
N ILE A 107 -0.80 21.64 3.17
CA ILE A 107 0.04 21.05 4.22
C ILE A 107 0.11 19.53 3.96
N PRO A 108 1.29 18.96 3.65
CA PRO A 108 1.48 17.52 3.49
C PRO A 108 1.39 16.72 4.80
N GLY A 109 1.60 15.40 4.69
CA GLY A 109 1.70 14.48 5.82
C GLY A 109 0.42 13.68 6.04
N HIS A 110 0.49 12.39 5.73
CA HIS A 110 -0.67 11.50 5.71
C HIS A 110 -0.62 10.38 6.78
N GLU A 111 0.53 10.09 7.38
CA GLU A 111 0.71 9.09 8.44
C GLU A 111 0.49 9.72 9.83
N ALA A 112 -0.72 10.25 10.10
CA ALA A 112 -0.97 11.15 11.24
C ALA A 112 -1.70 10.47 12.41
N VAL A 113 -1.22 10.78 13.62
CA VAL A 113 -1.90 10.50 14.89
C VAL A 113 -2.30 11.82 15.52
N MET A 114 -3.50 11.89 16.05
CA MET A 114 -4.09 13.15 16.51
C MET A 114 -5.00 12.99 17.72
N SER A 115 -5.15 14.08 18.46
CA SER A 115 -6.06 14.21 19.59
C SER A 115 -7.05 15.34 19.35
N ILE A 116 -8.34 15.12 19.65
CA ILE A 116 -9.37 16.17 19.54
C ILE A 116 -9.14 17.23 20.62
N VAL A 117 -9.09 18.51 20.21
CA VAL A 117 -8.96 19.66 21.11
C VAL A 117 -10.20 20.56 21.12
N LYS A 118 -10.98 20.60 20.02
CA LYS A 118 -12.32 21.22 19.98
C LYS A 118 -13.26 20.39 19.12
N VAL A 119 -14.53 20.37 19.50
CA VAL A 119 -15.62 19.71 18.79
C VAL A 119 -16.56 20.79 18.30
N GLY A 120 -16.79 20.86 16.99
CA GLY A 120 -17.77 21.76 16.39
C GLY A 120 -19.20 21.31 16.65
N GLU A 121 -20.14 22.26 16.53
CA GLU A 121 -21.57 22.04 16.77
C GLU A 121 -22.11 20.82 15.98
N GLY A 122 -22.92 19.99 16.66
CA GLY A 122 -23.57 18.81 16.09
C GLY A 122 -22.72 17.53 16.11
N LEU A 123 -21.51 17.55 16.67
CA LEU A 123 -20.64 16.38 16.81
C LEU A 123 -20.43 15.94 18.28
N GLU A 124 -21.00 16.65 19.26
CA GLU A 124 -20.71 16.48 20.69
C GLU A 124 -21.18 15.12 21.24
N ASP A 125 -22.15 14.49 20.59
CA ASP A 125 -22.61 13.14 20.96
C ASP A 125 -21.66 12.04 20.48
N LYS A 126 -20.92 12.30 19.40
CA LYS A 126 -20.03 11.32 18.74
C LYS A 126 -18.58 11.43 19.19
N PHE A 127 -18.10 12.65 19.43
CA PHE A 127 -16.71 12.95 19.72
C PHE A 127 -16.52 13.71 21.02
N LYS A 128 -15.38 13.50 21.68
CA LYS A 128 -15.02 14.18 22.94
C LYS A 128 -13.61 14.72 22.85
N VAL A 129 -13.37 15.87 23.43
CA VAL A 129 -12.03 16.44 23.62
C VAL A 129 -11.13 15.43 24.35
N GLY A 130 -9.89 15.32 23.90
CA GLY A 130 -8.90 14.37 24.41
C GLY A 130 -9.00 12.94 23.86
N GLN A 131 -9.98 12.63 23.01
CA GLN A 131 -9.96 11.35 22.27
C GLN A 131 -8.84 11.35 21.24
N ARG A 132 -8.13 10.21 21.14
CA ARG A 132 -7.03 9.99 20.21
C ARG A 132 -7.48 9.16 19.02
N PHE A 133 -6.93 9.48 17.85
CA PHE A 133 -7.26 8.80 16.60
C PHE A 133 -6.03 8.64 15.71
N ILE A 134 -6.08 7.60 14.88
CA ILE A 134 -5.30 7.49 13.66
C ILE A 134 -6.26 7.71 12.48
N ILE A 135 -5.76 8.31 11.41
CA ILE A 135 -6.54 8.57 10.20
C ILE A 135 -6.22 7.57 9.09
N GLN A 136 -7.26 7.09 8.39
CA GLN A 136 -7.09 6.49 7.08
C GLN A 136 -6.96 7.62 6.05
N ALA A 137 -5.79 7.69 5.41
CA ALA A 137 -5.44 8.82 4.57
C ALA A 137 -6.13 8.82 3.19
N ASP A 138 -6.44 7.65 2.64
CA ASP A 138 -7.12 7.50 1.34
C ASP A 138 -8.64 7.70 1.51
N ILE A 139 -9.08 8.96 1.52
CA ILE A 139 -10.46 9.37 1.74
C ILE A 139 -11.18 9.50 0.41
N TYR A 140 -12.40 8.98 0.33
CA TYR A 140 -13.27 9.08 -0.86
C TYR A 140 -14.64 9.60 -0.48
N VAL A 141 -15.19 10.49 -1.32
CA VAL A 141 -16.56 11.03 -1.21
C VAL A 141 -17.19 10.99 -2.59
N ASN A 142 -18.26 10.21 -2.75
CA ASN A 142 -18.92 9.95 -4.04
C ASN A 142 -17.92 9.48 -5.12
N GLY A 143 -16.98 8.61 -4.75
CA GLY A 143 -15.94 8.08 -5.62
C GLY A 143 -14.80 9.05 -5.95
N LYS A 144 -14.85 10.31 -5.50
CA LYS A 144 -13.77 11.28 -5.69
C LYS A 144 -12.80 11.22 -4.49
N GLY A 145 -11.49 11.16 -4.78
CA GLY A 145 -10.44 11.13 -3.77
C GLY A 145 -10.19 12.50 -3.12
N TYR A 146 -10.14 12.53 -1.80
CA TYR A 146 -9.81 13.68 -0.95
C TYR A 146 -8.69 13.32 0.03
N ALA A 147 -7.63 12.72 -0.45
CA ALA A 147 -6.56 12.18 0.39
C ALA A 147 -6.01 13.22 1.38
N TYR A 148 -5.92 12.80 2.66
CA TYR A 148 -5.35 13.62 3.74
C TYR A 148 -3.85 13.82 3.51
N GLY A 149 -3.40 15.07 3.63
CA GLY A 149 -2.02 15.46 3.30
C GLY A 149 -1.75 15.69 1.82
N TYR A 150 -2.80 15.67 0.97
CA TYR A 150 -2.73 15.92 -0.49
C TYR A 150 -3.81 16.91 -0.94
N ALA A 151 -5.07 16.47 -0.96
CA ALA A 151 -6.23 17.32 -1.24
C ALA A 151 -6.72 18.05 0.00
N LEU A 152 -6.66 17.38 1.15
CA LEU A 152 -6.92 17.98 2.46
C LEU A 152 -5.59 18.27 3.16
N ASN A 153 -5.57 19.32 3.99
CA ASN A 153 -4.42 19.64 4.82
C ASN A 153 -4.06 18.50 5.76
N GLY A 154 -2.79 18.11 5.79
CA GLY A 154 -2.25 16.97 6.50
C GLY A 154 -1.60 17.29 7.85
N GLY A 155 -0.81 16.33 8.34
CA GLY A 155 -0.22 16.33 9.68
C GLY A 155 1.12 17.03 9.82
N MET A 156 1.69 17.65 8.76
CA MET A 156 2.93 18.43 8.88
C MET A 156 2.64 19.83 9.46
N ALA A 157 1.73 19.88 10.44
CA ALA A 157 1.31 21.05 11.20
C ALA A 157 1.05 20.63 12.65
N GLN A 158 0.94 21.61 13.55
CA GLN A 158 0.61 21.34 14.96
C GLN A 158 -0.89 21.03 15.16
N TYR A 159 -1.76 21.64 14.34
CA TYR A 159 -3.21 21.46 14.39
C TYR A 159 -3.78 21.29 12.97
N SER A 160 -4.93 20.62 12.88
CA SER A 160 -5.64 20.41 11.61
C SER A 160 -7.16 20.44 11.84
N ILE A 161 -7.94 20.89 10.83
CA ILE A 161 -9.39 20.75 10.79
C ILE A 161 -9.76 19.48 10.05
N LEU A 162 -10.71 18.73 10.59
CA LEU A 162 -11.29 17.56 9.97
C LEU A 162 -12.76 17.81 9.67
N GLY A 163 -13.10 17.86 8.39
CA GLY A 163 -14.44 18.13 7.89
C GLY A 163 -15.24 16.87 7.58
N GLN A 164 -16.35 17.06 6.88
CA GLN A 164 -17.30 16.01 6.53
C GLN A 164 -16.69 14.94 5.63
N GLU A 165 -15.71 15.28 4.80
CA GLU A 165 -14.97 14.34 3.96
C GLU A 165 -14.34 13.21 4.79
N VAL A 166 -13.74 13.58 5.93
CA VAL A 166 -13.13 12.65 6.88
C VAL A 166 -14.18 11.91 7.72
N LEU A 167 -15.24 12.60 8.13
CA LEU A 167 -16.18 12.10 9.12
C LEU A 167 -17.33 11.27 8.52
N ASN A 168 -17.68 11.51 7.25
CA ASN A 168 -18.82 10.90 6.57
C ASN A 168 -18.54 10.59 5.07
N GLY A 169 -17.33 10.16 4.73
CA GLY A 169 -17.01 9.74 3.35
C GLY A 169 -17.58 8.37 2.99
N ASP A 170 -17.18 7.84 1.83
CA ASP A 170 -17.74 6.61 1.24
C ASP A 170 -17.58 5.37 2.13
N GLU A 171 -16.52 5.30 2.95
CA GLU A 171 -16.30 4.23 3.93
C GLU A 171 -16.77 4.62 5.36
N GLY A 172 -17.53 5.71 5.47
CA GLY A 172 -17.98 6.27 6.74
C GLY A 172 -16.96 7.20 7.38
N CYS A 173 -16.64 6.99 8.67
CA CYS A 173 -15.64 7.78 9.37
C CYS A 173 -14.22 7.19 9.16
N TYR A 174 -13.34 8.00 8.61
CA TYR A 174 -11.93 7.64 8.34
C TYR A 174 -11.02 7.79 9.57
N LEU A 175 -11.58 8.18 10.73
CA LEU A 175 -10.86 8.21 12.02
C LEU A 175 -11.09 6.91 12.78
N LEU A 176 -10.02 6.24 13.15
CA LEU A 176 -10.08 5.07 14.03
C LEU A 176 -9.58 5.44 15.42
N PRO A 177 -10.37 5.14 16.47
CA PRO A 177 -9.99 5.48 17.84
C PRO A 177 -8.78 4.65 18.29
N LEU A 178 -7.81 5.35 18.89
CA LEU A 178 -6.54 4.81 19.34
C LEU A 178 -6.53 4.63 20.87
N SER A 179 -5.95 3.53 21.34
CA SER A 179 -5.73 3.28 22.77
C SER A 179 -4.74 4.29 23.37
N ASP A 180 -5.02 4.76 24.59
CA ASP A 180 -4.10 5.60 25.36
C ASP A 180 -2.78 4.93 25.71
N LYS A 181 -2.68 3.61 25.52
CA LYS A 181 -1.47 2.83 25.83
C LYS A 181 -0.48 2.76 24.67
N MET A 182 -0.91 3.09 23.45
CA MET A 182 -0.05 3.05 22.28
C MET A 182 0.66 4.39 22.11
N PRO A 183 2.02 4.43 22.06
CA PRO A 183 2.76 5.65 21.78
C PRO A 183 2.33 6.25 20.43
N SER A 184 2.27 7.58 20.34
CA SER A 184 1.88 8.25 19.10
C SER A 184 2.87 7.99 17.97
N ALA A 185 4.18 7.95 18.28
CA ALA A 185 5.18 7.58 17.28
C ALA A 185 4.97 6.18 16.69
N ILE A 186 4.58 5.22 17.53
CA ILE A 186 4.32 3.84 17.08
C ILE A 186 2.98 3.76 16.33
N ALA A 187 1.98 4.51 16.78
CA ALA A 187 0.69 4.57 16.10
C ALA A 187 0.78 5.19 14.70
N ALA A 188 1.66 6.19 14.48
CA ALA A 188 1.89 6.77 13.17
C ALA A 188 2.42 5.75 12.15
N LEU A 189 3.12 4.71 12.61
CA LEU A 189 3.62 3.64 11.75
C LEU A 189 2.52 2.64 11.32
N LEU A 190 1.31 2.71 11.88
CA LEU A 190 0.21 1.83 11.48
C LEU A 190 -0.29 2.12 10.06
N GLU A 191 -0.20 3.37 9.60
CA GLU A 191 -0.58 3.70 8.22
C GLU A 191 0.30 2.93 7.21
N PRO A 192 1.65 3.04 7.21
CA PRO A 192 2.48 2.27 6.28
C PRO A 192 2.37 0.75 6.49
N TRP A 193 2.17 0.26 7.73
CA TRP A 193 1.86 -1.14 7.99
C TRP A 193 0.54 -1.56 7.35
N THR A 194 -0.44 -0.67 7.31
CA THR A 194 -1.72 -0.94 6.65
C THR A 194 -1.54 -1.13 5.15
N CYS A 195 -0.70 -0.32 4.51
CA CYS A 195 -0.35 -0.51 3.10
C CYS A 195 0.32 -1.88 2.85
N VAL A 196 1.21 -2.32 3.76
CA VAL A 196 1.81 -3.66 3.68
C VAL A 196 0.73 -4.74 3.76
N PHE A 197 -0.15 -4.71 4.77
CA PHE A 197 -1.22 -5.69 4.92
C PHE A 197 -2.20 -5.67 3.74
N ALA A 198 -2.63 -4.48 3.28
CA ALA A 198 -3.54 -4.33 2.16
C ALA A 198 -3.03 -5.02 0.88
N SER A 199 -1.70 -5.00 0.66
CA SER A 199 -1.09 -5.64 -0.51
C SER A 199 -1.19 -7.16 -0.52
N TYR A 200 -1.50 -7.79 0.62
CA TYR A 200 -1.76 -9.22 0.74
C TYR A 200 -3.26 -9.56 0.88
N HIS A 201 -4.12 -8.55 0.87
CA HIS A 201 -5.58 -8.68 0.97
C HIS A 201 -6.32 -8.06 -0.21
N ILE A 202 -5.68 -8.03 -1.38
CA ILE A 202 -6.28 -7.48 -2.60
C ILE A 202 -7.56 -8.26 -2.92
N ARG A 203 -8.67 -7.53 -3.06
CA ARG A 203 -9.98 -8.10 -3.38
C ARG A 203 -10.09 -8.32 -4.89
N LEU A 204 -9.55 -9.43 -5.36
CA LEU A 204 -9.63 -9.81 -6.77
C LEU A 204 -11.00 -10.41 -7.10
N ARG A 205 -11.62 -9.95 -8.21
CA ARG A 205 -12.79 -10.62 -8.76
C ARG A 205 -12.39 -12.01 -9.29
N SER A 206 -13.12 -13.04 -8.91
CA SER A 206 -12.95 -14.41 -9.42
C SER A 206 -13.92 -14.74 -10.57
N THR A 207 -14.79 -13.78 -10.93
CA THR A 207 -15.79 -13.90 -12.00
C THR A 207 -15.76 -12.65 -12.88
N PRO A 208 -16.27 -12.72 -14.12
CA PRO A 208 -16.53 -11.53 -14.91
C PRO A 208 -17.48 -10.56 -14.19
N LEU A 209 -17.47 -9.28 -14.57
CA LEU A 209 -18.29 -8.25 -13.92
C LEU A 209 -19.70 -8.23 -14.47
N ASP A 210 -20.69 -8.44 -13.61
CA ASP A 210 -22.09 -8.23 -13.97
C ASP A 210 -22.34 -6.73 -14.24
N GLY A 211 -23.06 -6.43 -15.34
CA GLY A 211 -23.27 -5.06 -15.78
C GLY A 211 -22.03 -4.38 -16.37
N GLY A 212 -20.88 -5.08 -16.42
CA GLY A 212 -19.62 -4.55 -16.94
C GLY A 212 -19.53 -4.55 -18.46
N LYS A 213 -18.41 -4.00 -18.95
CA LYS A 213 -18.05 -3.98 -20.39
C LYS A 213 -17.07 -5.11 -20.68
N MET A 214 -17.37 -5.93 -21.65
CA MET A 214 -16.59 -7.10 -22.03
C MET A 214 -16.06 -6.96 -23.46
N GLY A 215 -14.75 -7.07 -23.65
CA GLY A 215 -14.08 -7.00 -24.94
C GLY A 215 -13.49 -8.34 -25.37
N PHE A 216 -13.66 -8.73 -26.64
CA PHE A 216 -13.00 -9.89 -27.24
C PHE A 216 -12.20 -9.42 -28.45
N MET A 217 -10.89 -9.55 -28.40
CA MET A 217 -9.97 -9.29 -29.51
C MET A 217 -9.47 -10.62 -30.06
N PHE A 218 -9.67 -10.85 -31.34
CA PHE A 218 -9.23 -12.06 -32.04
C PHE A 218 -8.04 -11.73 -32.96
N GLY A 219 -6.85 -12.18 -32.58
CA GLY A 219 -5.63 -12.06 -33.37
C GLY A 219 -5.52 -13.15 -34.44
N ALA A 220 -4.39 -13.16 -35.13
CA ALA A 220 -4.15 -14.11 -36.24
C ALA A 220 -4.08 -15.58 -35.80
N ASN A 221 -3.72 -15.85 -34.52
CA ASN A 221 -3.60 -17.19 -33.98
C ASN A 221 -4.83 -17.62 -33.18
N ALA A 222 -5.95 -16.88 -33.28
CA ALA A 222 -7.18 -17.20 -32.56
C ALA A 222 -7.75 -18.57 -32.99
N GLN A 223 -8.28 -19.30 -32.02
CA GLN A 223 -8.98 -20.57 -32.26
C GLN A 223 -10.37 -20.30 -32.85
N ASN A 224 -10.96 -21.30 -33.51
CA ASN A 224 -12.30 -21.18 -34.13
C ASN A 224 -13.44 -21.75 -33.26
N ASN A 225 -13.12 -22.45 -32.17
CA ASN A 225 -14.04 -23.22 -31.37
C ASN A 225 -14.28 -22.71 -29.97
N TYR A 226 -14.17 -21.39 -29.76
CA TYR A 226 -14.37 -20.78 -28.44
C TYR A 226 -15.77 -21.04 -27.86
N GLU A 227 -15.78 -21.29 -26.54
CA GLU A 227 -16.98 -21.50 -25.72
C GLU A 227 -16.93 -20.61 -24.48
N PHE A 228 -18.09 -20.17 -23.99
CA PHE A 228 -18.16 -19.28 -22.83
C PHE A 228 -17.89 -20.01 -21.51
N GLY A 229 -18.34 -21.26 -21.40
CA GLY A 229 -18.29 -22.04 -20.16
C GLY A 229 -19.21 -21.49 -19.05
N ASP A 230 -19.18 -22.13 -17.88
CA ASP A 230 -20.18 -21.90 -16.83
C ASP A 230 -20.15 -20.50 -16.19
N LEU A 231 -18.97 -19.90 -16.05
CA LEU A 231 -18.86 -18.60 -15.41
C LEU A 231 -19.36 -17.48 -16.30
N LEU A 232 -18.92 -17.44 -17.58
CA LEU A 232 -19.38 -16.43 -18.52
C LEU A 232 -20.86 -16.61 -18.85
N ALA A 233 -21.33 -17.83 -19.00
CA ALA A 233 -22.75 -18.11 -19.26
C ALA A 233 -23.70 -17.62 -18.15
N LYS A 234 -23.21 -17.42 -16.94
CA LYS A 234 -23.95 -16.88 -15.79
C LYS A 234 -23.76 -15.38 -15.57
N THR A 235 -22.91 -14.74 -16.37
CA THR A 235 -22.64 -13.29 -16.27
C THR A 235 -23.59 -12.52 -17.19
N SER A 236 -24.00 -11.33 -16.77
CA SER A 236 -24.86 -10.44 -17.54
C SER A 236 -24.13 -9.11 -17.85
N PRO A 237 -23.21 -9.07 -18.85
CA PRO A 237 -22.53 -7.85 -19.21
C PRO A 237 -23.51 -6.82 -19.81
N ALA A 238 -23.29 -5.53 -19.59
CA ALA A 238 -24.08 -4.47 -20.21
C ALA A 238 -23.68 -4.26 -21.69
N GLU A 239 -22.40 -4.37 -21.99
CA GLU A 239 -21.86 -4.21 -23.33
C GLU A 239 -20.88 -5.36 -23.65
N VAL A 240 -20.96 -5.87 -24.88
CA VAL A 240 -19.98 -6.81 -25.44
C VAL A 240 -19.47 -6.26 -26.77
N MET A 241 -18.17 -6.22 -26.94
CA MET A 241 -17.52 -5.76 -28.16
C MET A 241 -16.59 -6.86 -28.70
N LEU A 242 -16.74 -7.17 -29.97
CA LEU A 242 -15.90 -8.12 -30.71
C LEU A 242 -15.04 -7.34 -31.71
N ALA A 243 -13.77 -7.66 -31.79
CA ALA A 243 -12.85 -7.03 -32.72
C ALA A 243 -11.81 -8.01 -33.29
N GLY A 244 -11.20 -7.64 -34.42
CA GLY A 244 -10.20 -8.44 -35.12
C GLY A 244 -10.80 -9.57 -35.96
N ALA A 245 -10.09 -10.70 -36.05
CA ALA A 245 -10.48 -11.85 -36.86
C ALA A 245 -11.57 -12.68 -36.16
N VAL A 246 -12.75 -12.10 -35.96
CA VAL A 246 -13.86 -12.74 -35.24
C VAL A 246 -14.24 -14.06 -35.91
N PRO A 247 -14.23 -15.21 -35.18
CA PRO A 247 -14.58 -16.51 -35.75
C PRO A 247 -16.01 -16.53 -36.28
N ALA A 248 -16.24 -17.24 -37.40
CA ALA A 248 -17.56 -17.37 -38.02
C ALA A 248 -18.60 -17.89 -37.01
N GLY A 249 -19.76 -17.25 -36.94
CA GLY A 249 -20.86 -17.63 -36.03
C GLY A 249 -20.61 -17.24 -34.56
N PHE A 250 -19.49 -16.60 -34.22
CA PHE A 250 -19.21 -16.25 -32.82
C PHE A 250 -20.10 -15.09 -32.34
N ALA A 251 -20.42 -14.13 -33.21
CA ALA A 251 -21.34 -13.04 -32.87
C ALA A 251 -22.77 -13.57 -32.52
N GLU A 252 -23.26 -14.58 -33.22
CA GLU A 252 -24.53 -15.23 -32.90
C GLU A 252 -24.48 -15.97 -31.57
N LYS A 253 -23.35 -16.64 -31.27
CA LYS A 253 -23.13 -17.27 -29.94
C LYS A 253 -23.16 -16.20 -28.81
N VAL A 254 -22.54 -15.03 -29.01
CA VAL A 254 -22.58 -13.90 -28.06
C VAL A 254 -24.03 -13.42 -27.86
N GLY A 255 -24.77 -13.18 -28.94
CA GLY A 255 -26.18 -12.76 -28.86
C GLY A 255 -27.08 -13.78 -28.13
N THR A 256 -26.77 -15.07 -28.24
CA THR A 256 -27.47 -16.11 -27.52
C THR A 256 -27.08 -16.18 -26.05
N ALA A 257 -25.79 -16.06 -25.74
CA ALA A 257 -25.25 -16.12 -24.37
C ALA A 257 -25.60 -14.86 -23.54
N PHE A 258 -25.62 -13.69 -24.20
CA PHE A 258 -25.82 -12.40 -23.54
C PHE A 258 -26.95 -11.59 -24.23
N PRO A 259 -28.20 -12.05 -24.17
CA PRO A 259 -29.31 -11.51 -24.98
C PRO A 259 -29.66 -10.05 -24.63
N ASN A 260 -29.26 -9.58 -23.45
CA ASN A 260 -29.53 -8.20 -22.99
C ASN A 260 -28.33 -7.27 -23.18
N ALA A 261 -27.17 -7.76 -23.60
CA ALA A 261 -25.99 -6.95 -23.80
C ALA A 261 -26.06 -6.17 -25.12
N LYS A 262 -25.57 -4.96 -25.13
CA LYS A 262 -25.33 -4.22 -26.36
C LYS A 262 -24.13 -4.85 -27.07
N LEU A 263 -24.36 -5.57 -28.17
CA LEU A 263 -23.32 -6.18 -28.98
C LEU A 263 -22.84 -5.23 -30.08
N THR A 264 -21.52 -5.07 -30.21
CA THR A 264 -20.85 -4.36 -31.28
C THR A 264 -19.77 -5.26 -31.90
N VAL A 265 -19.67 -5.27 -33.22
CA VAL A 265 -18.64 -5.98 -34.00
C VAL A 265 -17.89 -5.00 -34.86
N SER A 266 -16.57 -4.97 -34.81
CA SER A 266 -15.71 -4.02 -35.54
C SER A 266 -14.37 -4.64 -35.91
N GLU A 267 -13.59 -3.98 -36.76
CA GLU A 267 -12.24 -4.41 -37.11
C GLU A 267 -11.26 -4.18 -35.93
N SER A 268 -11.48 -3.11 -35.15
CA SER A 268 -10.68 -2.74 -33.99
C SER A 268 -11.57 -2.13 -32.90
N PHE A 269 -11.07 -2.07 -31.69
CA PHE A 269 -11.74 -1.34 -30.63
C PHE A 269 -11.64 0.18 -30.86
N PRO A 270 -12.70 0.97 -30.56
CA PRO A 270 -12.61 2.43 -30.51
C PRO A 270 -11.54 2.91 -29.54
N GLU A 271 -10.89 4.03 -29.83
CA GLU A 271 -9.77 4.57 -29.02
C GLU A 271 -10.15 4.86 -27.56
N ASP A 272 -11.40 5.22 -27.30
CA ASP A 272 -11.94 5.54 -25.98
C ASP A 272 -12.53 4.32 -25.24
N ALA A 273 -12.55 3.13 -25.88
CA ALA A 273 -13.09 1.93 -25.26
C ALA A 273 -12.28 1.53 -24.02
N LYS A 274 -13.00 1.17 -22.94
CA LYS A 274 -12.43 0.61 -21.71
C LYS A 274 -13.25 -0.59 -21.29
N PHE A 275 -12.55 -1.70 -20.97
CA PHE A 275 -13.20 -2.95 -20.60
C PHE A 275 -12.88 -3.34 -19.17
N ASP A 276 -13.88 -3.83 -18.48
CA ASP A 276 -13.74 -4.46 -17.16
C ASP A 276 -13.19 -5.89 -17.27
N ASP A 277 -13.56 -6.60 -18.35
CA ASP A 277 -13.09 -7.92 -18.71
C ASP A 277 -12.69 -7.92 -20.18
N ILE A 278 -11.43 -8.15 -20.49
CA ILE A 278 -10.94 -8.24 -21.87
C ILE A 278 -10.33 -9.61 -22.13
N PHE A 279 -10.69 -10.20 -23.28
CA PHE A 279 -10.18 -11.47 -23.77
C PHE A 279 -9.32 -11.23 -25.00
N LEU A 280 -8.05 -11.50 -24.89
CA LEU A 280 -7.04 -11.36 -25.94
C LEU A 280 -6.76 -12.76 -26.50
N CYS A 281 -7.34 -13.07 -27.65
CA CYS A 281 -7.39 -14.40 -28.23
C CYS A 281 -6.39 -14.55 -29.38
N GLY A 282 -5.35 -15.34 -29.22
CA GLY A 282 -4.38 -15.60 -30.28
C GLY A 282 -3.62 -14.37 -30.77
N ILE A 283 -3.29 -13.46 -29.87
CA ILE A 283 -2.57 -12.22 -30.17
C ILE A 283 -1.04 -12.38 -30.27
N GLY A 284 -0.50 -13.60 -29.98
CA GLY A 284 0.94 -13.87 -30.02
C GLY A 284 1.75 -13.13 -28.97
N GLY A 285 1.14 -12.74 -27.83
CA GLY A 285 1.81 -12.04 -26.73
C GLY A 285 1.89 -10.51 -26.87
N ASP A 286 1.38 -9.91 -27.93
CA ASP A 286 1.31 -8.45 -28.08
C ASP A 286 0.25 -7.82 -27.16
N VAL A 287 0.57 -7.77 -25.86
CA VAL A 287 -0.31 -7.11 -24.87
C VAL A 287 -0.19 -5.60 -24.95
N HIS A 288 0.98 -5.07 -25.30
CA HIS A 288 1.25 -3.63 -25.35
C HIS A 288 0.21 -2.87 -26.16
N SER A 289 -0.10 -3.34 -27.36
CA SER A 289 -1.09 -2.71 -28.26
C SER A 289 -2.51 -2.63 -27.68
N TYR A 290 -2.83 -3.43 -26.67
CA TYR A 290 -4.16 -3.52 -26.09
C TYR A 290 -4.27 -2.88 -24.70
N GLN A 291 -3.18 -2.47 -24.06
CA GLN A 291 -3.18 -1.79 -22.76
C GLN A 291 -4.07 -0.53 -22.72
N PRO A 292 -4.16 0.28 -23.79
CA PRO A 292 -5.08 1.42 -23.79
C PRO A 292 -6.56 1.06 -23.54
N TYR A 293 -6.95 -0.18 -23.76
CA TYR A 293 -8.34 -0.65 -23.59
C TYR A 293 -8.65 -1.24 -22.22
N PHE A 294 -7.66 -1.37 -21.33
CA PHE A 294 -7.89 -1.90 -19.99
C PHE A 294 -8.53 -0.85 -19.09
N GLY A 295 -9.64 -1.20 -18.48
CA GLY A 295 -10.34 -0.37 -17.51
C GLY A 295 -9.70 -0.43 -16.12
N LEU A 296 -10.24 0.31 -15.18
CA LEU A 296 -9.86 0.21 -13.77
C LEU A 296 -10.24 -1.18 -13.22
N ASN A 297 -9.32 -1.85 -12.55
CA ASN A 297 -9.46 -3.22 -12.05
C ASN A 297 -9.77 -4.25 -13.15
N ALA A 298 -9.31 -4.01 -14.38
CA ALA A 298 -9.55 -4.91 -15.50
C ALA A 298 -9.02 -6.32 -15.28
N ARG A 299 -9.79 -7.32 -15.73
CA ARG A 299 -9.36 -8.71 -15.91
C ARG A 299 -8.89 -8.89 -17.34
N VAL A 300 -7.58 -9.07 -17.51
CA VAL A 300 -6.93 -9.30 -18.80
C VAL A 300 -6.74 -10.81 -18.99
N ASN A 301 -7.55 -11.38 -19.87
CA ASN A 301 -7.59 -12.82 -20.12
C ASN A 301 -6.81 -13.15 -21.39
N LEU A 302 -5.68 -13.83 -21.25
CA LEU A 302 -4.81 -14.24 -22.35
C LEU A 302 -5.22 -15.65 -22.81
N MET A 303 -5.68 -15.76 -24.06
CA MET A 303 -6.20 -17.01 -24.64
C MET A 303 -5.26 -17.46 -25.75
N GLU A 304 -4.21 -18.22 -25.41
CA GLU A 304 -3.20 -18.70 -26.37
C GLU A 304 -3.12 -20.22 -26.35
N LYS A 305 -3.25 -20.86 -27.53
CA LYS A 305 -3.20 -22.30 -27.67
C LYS A 305 -1.77 -22.88 -27.56
N ALA A 306 -0.78 -22.08 -27.87
CA ALA A 306 0.62 -22.47 -27.89
C ALA A 306 1.47 -21.38 -27.23
N PRO A 307 2.66 -21.74 -26.71
CA PRO A 307 3.58 -20.75 -26.12
C PRO A 307 3.88 -19.60 -27.08
N VAL A 308 3.82 -18.39 -26.55
CA VAL A 308 4.24 -17.18 -27.28
C VAL A 308 5.75 -17.06 -27.29
N THR A 309 6.30 -16.50 -28.36
CA THR A 309 7.75 -16.32 -28.50
C THR A 309 8.15 -14.92 -28.06
N GLY A 310 9.22 -14.84 -27.26
CA GLY A 310 9.74 -13.57 -26.76
C GLY A 310 9.06 -13.07 -25.50
N LEU A 311 9.42 -11.86 -25.08
CA LEU A 311 8.86 -11.17 -23.94
C LEU A 311 7.80 -10.17 -24.40
N SER A 312 6.87 -9.88 -23.51
CA SER A 312 5.80 -8.92 -23.76
C SER A 312 6.03 -7.66 -22.92
N SER A 313 5.88 -6.49 -23.53
CA SER A 313 5.97 -5.22 -22.84
C SER A 313 4.67 -4.94 -22.07
N VAL A 314 4.75 -4.88 -20.75
CA VAL A 314 3.60 -4.73 -19.84
C VAL A 314 3.80 -3.50 -18.96
N ASP A 315 2.81 -2.59 -18.92
CA ASP A 315 2.77 -1.48 -17.98
C ASP A 315 2.55 -2.01 -16.55
N VAL A 316 3.67 -2.28 -15.88
CA VAL A 316 3.68 -2.82 -14.51
C VAL A 316 3.28 -1.78 -13.48
N GLY A 317 3.40 -0.48 -13.81
CA GLY A 317 2.88 0.60 -12.97
C GLY A 317 1.36 0.56 -12.89
N SER A 318 0.69 0.25 -13.98
CA SER A 318 -0.78 0.13 -14.01
C SER A 318 -1.28 -1.15 -13.31
N ILE A 319 -0.49 -2.20 -13.17
CA ILE A 319 -0.82 -3.32 -12.26
C ILE A 319 -0.98 -2.78 -10.83
N HIS A 320 -0.07 -1.92 -10.38
CA HIS A 320 -0.09 -1.32 -9.04
C HIS A 320 -1.18 -0.24 -8.88
N TYR A 321 -1.31 0.69 -9.85
CA TYR A 321 -2.19 1.86 -9.70
C TYR A 321 -3.59 1.69 -10.28
N GLN A 322 -3.75 0.84 -11.32
CA GLN A 322 -5.04 0.59 -11.98
C GLN A 322 -5.66 -0.76 -11.61
N GLY A 323 -4.94 -1.59 -10.83
CA GLY A 323 -5.41 -2.89 -10.41
C GLY A 323 -5.60 -3.88 -11.58
N TRP A 324 -4.83 -3.74 -12.67
CA TRP A 324 -4.88 -4.70 -13.78
C TRP A 324 -4.43 -6.07 -13.31
N PHE A 325 -5.18 -7.09 -13.72
CA PHE A 325 -4.89 -8.45 -13.33
C PHE A 325 -4.85 -9.37 -14.55
N PHE A 326 -3.68 -9.90 -14.81
CA PHE A 326 -3.43 -10.82 -15.92
C PHE A 326 -3.69 -12.26 -15.50
N GLN A 327 -4.50 -12.95 -16.30
CA GLN A 327 -4.76 -14.37 -16.19
C GLN A 327 -4.91 -14.97 -17.60
N GLY A 328 -4.87 -16.30 -17.74
CA GLY A 328 -4.94 -16.88 -19.07
C GLY A 328 -5.12 -18.38 -19.05
N THR A 329 -5.31 -18.93 -20.24
CA THR A 329 -5.48 -20.38 -20.47
C THR A 329 -5.15 -20.73 -21.90
N GLU A 330 -4.72 -21.98 -22.13
CA GLU A 330 -4.59 -22.61 -23.45
C GLU A 330 -5.90 -23.16 -24.00
N GLU A 331 -6.92 -23.27 -23.15
CA GLU A 331 -8.21 -23.82 -23.52
C GLU A 331 -9.03 -22.82 -24.35
N ALA A 332 -9.88 -23.33 -25.24
CA ALA A 332 -10.86 -22.52 -25.96
C ALA A 332 -12.08 -22.13 -25.10
N ASN A 333 -12.08 -22.43 -23.80
CA ASN A 333 -13.13 -22.10 -22.85
C ASN A 333 -12.76 -20.83 -22.08
N PHE A 334 -13.47 -19.74 -22.31
CA PHE A 334 -13.22 -18.46 -21.64
C PHE A 334 -13.32 -18.52 -20.12
N SER A 335 -14.22 -19.35 -19.57
CA SER A 335 -14.36 -19.53 -18.13
C SER A 335 -13.11 -20.17 -17.49
N ALA A 336 -12.31 -20.91 -18.24
CA ALA A 336 -11.09 -21.55 -17.74
C ALA A 336 -10.02 -20.52 -17.33
N ALA A 337 -10.01 -19.32 -17.93
CA ALA A 337 -9.13 -18.23 -17.50
C ALA A 337 -9.42 -17.78 -16.05
N TYR A 338 -10.66 -17.88 -15.58
CA TYR A 338 -11.08 -17.56 -14.22
C TYR A 338 -11.01 -18.75 -13.25
N GLY A 339 -10.87 -19.98 -13.75
CA GLY A 339 -11.00 -21.21 -12.97
C GLY A 339 -9.88 -21.47 -11.96
N ARG A 340 -8.83 -20.68 -11.96
CA ARG A 340 -7.72 -20.82 -11.02
C ARG A 340 -7.94 -19.98 -9.78
N ASN A 341 -7.85 -20.62 -8.61
CA ASN A 341 -7.90 -19.90 -7.34
C ASN A 341 -6.67 -18.97 -7.24
N VAL A 342 -6.92 -17.66 -7.06
CA VAL A 342 -5.87 -16.67 -6.94
C VAL A 342 -5.68 -16.32 -5.48
N ARG A 343 -4.57 -16.74 -4.90
CA ARG A 343 -4.14 -16.23 -3.61
C ARG A 343 -3.54 -14.83 -3.77
N THR A 344 -3.62 -14.03 -2.73
CA THR A 344 -2.94 -12.73 -2.62
C THR A 344 -1.99 -12.71 -1.41
N SER A 345 -2.15 -13.66 -0.47
CA SER A 345 -1.27 -13.85 0.69
C SER A 345 -0.02 -14.66 0.33
N LEU A 346 1.03 -14.54 1.14
CA LEU A 346 2.21 -15.39 1.06
C LEU A 346 1.85 -16.87 1.21
N LYS A 347 2.51 -17.74 0.45
CA LYS A 347 2.25 -19.18 0.48
C LYS A 347 2.80 -19.81 1.75
N LYS A 348 1.93 -20.47 2.50
CA LYS A 348 2.32 -21.21 3.70
C LYS A 348 3.35 -22.29 3.35
N GLY A 349 4.48 -22.26 4.04
CA GLY A 349 5.58 -23.20 3.84
C GLY A 349 6.33 -23.06 2.52
N GLY A 350 5.97 -22.05 1.70
CA GLY A 350 6.58 -21.81 0.39
C GLY A 350 7.94 -21.14 0.44
N THR A 351 8.42 -20.77 -0.75
CA THR A 351 9.65 -20.01 -1.00
C THR A 351 9.31 -18.56 -1.33
N CYS A 352 9.98 -17.59 -0.69
CA CYS A 352 9.74 -16.17 -0.89
C CYS A 352 11.04 -15.41 -1.17
N TRP A 353 11.02 -14.55 -2.19
CA TRP A 353 12.09 -13.61 -2.46
C TRP A 353 11.58 -12.17 -2.32
N LEU A 354 12.35 -11.34 -1.60
CA LEU A 354 12.06 -9.93 -1.39
C LEU A 354 13.19 -9.05 -1.96
N PRO A 355 13.17 -8.69 -3.27
CA PRO A 355 14.06 -7.70 -3.84
C PRO A 355 13.82 -6.32 -3.21
N GLY A 356 14.88 -5.72 -2.61
CA GLY A 356 14.76 -4.47 -1.84
C GLY A 356 14.19 -4.66 -0.43
N GLY A 357 14.17 -5.90 0.07
CA GLY A 357 13.54 -6.24 1.34
C GLY A 357 14.22 -5.68 2.60
N ALA A 358 15.34 -4.98 2.47
CA ALA A 358 16.01 -4.28 3.58
C ALA A 358 15.76 -2.76 3.60
N GLY A 359 15.03 -2.20 2.62
CA GLY A 359 14.56 -0.81 2.66
C GLY A 359 13.48 -0.59 3.71
N ALA A 360 13.06 0.66 3.96
CA ALA A 360 12.11 1.02 5.01
C ALA A 360 10.78 0.23 4.93
N MET A 361 10.16 0.16 3.76
CA MET A 361 8.97 -0.67 3.55
C MET A 361 9.34 -2.16 3.43
N GLY A 362 10.52 -2.46 2.87
CA GLY A 362 11.04 -3.81 2.71
C GLY A 362 11.18 -4.56 4.03
N GLN A 363 11.67 -3.91 5.08
CA GLN A 363 11.76 -4.51 6.42
C GLN A 363 10.39 -4.94 6.95
N MET A 364 9.34 -4.15 6.71
CA MET A 364 7.98 -4.48 7.14
C MET A 364 7.46 -5.74 6.43
N HIS A 365 7.65 -5.84 5.10
CA HIS A 365 7.33 -7.05 4.33
C HIS A 365 8.15 -8.26 4.79
N THR A 366 9.45 -8.07 5.00
CA THR A 366 10.36 -9.12 5.49
C THR A 366 9.95 -9.59 6.88
N GLN A 367 9.62 -8.65 7.78
CA GLN A 367 9.11 -8.98 9.12
C GLN A 367 7.81 -9.79 9.03
N LEU A 368 6.86 -9.35 8.19
CA LEU A 368 5.61 -10.08 7.99
C LEU A 368 5.87 -11.51 7.49
N ALA A 369 6.75 -11.68 6.50
CA ALA A 369 7.11 -12.99 5.95
C ALA A 369 7.77 -13.88 7.01
N VAL A 370 8.69 -13.32 7.81
CA VAL A 370 9.44 -14.05 8.86
C VAL A 370 8.55 -14.39 10.05
N THR A 371 7.68 -13.48 10.52
CA THR A 371 6.93 -13.65 11.76
C THR A 371 5.57 -14.32 11.57
N ASN A 372 5.02 -14.37 10.34
CA ASN A 372 3.75 -15.04 10.07
C ASN A 372 3.89 -16.58 10.17
N PRO A 373 3.20 -17.26 11.10
CA PRO A 373 3.26 -18.72 11.23
C PRO A 373 2.67 -19.47 10.02
N ASP A 374 1.80 -18.82 9.26
CA ASP A 374 1.28 -19.31 7.98
C ASP A 374 2.07 -18.74 6.78
N GLY A 375 3.25 -18.18 7.02
CA GLY A 375 4.14 -17.63 6.01
C GLY A 375 5.08 -18.67 5.37
N PRO A 376 5.98 -18.22 4.50
CA PRO A 376 6.95 -19.06 3.82
C PRO A 376 7.94 -19.72 4.80
N SER A 377 8.47 -20.86 4.42
CA SER A 377 9.52 -21.59 5.19
C SER A 377 10.93 -21.25 4.70
N LYS A 378 11.06 -20.72 3.49
CA LYS A 378 12.34 -20.28 2.88
C LYS A 378 12.19 -18.83 2.43
N ILE A 379 13.07 -17.97 2.90
CA ILE A 379 13.02 -16.53 2.61
C ILE A 379 14.42 -16.06 2.21
N ILE A 380 14.51 -15.43 1.04
CA ILE A 380 15.70 -14.72 0.62
C ILE A 380 15.39 -13.23 0.46
N VAL A 381 16.21 -12.38 1.08
CA VAL A 381 16.13 -10.92 0.97
C VAL A 381 17.34 -10.43 0.22
N SER A 382 17.14 -9.64 -0.82
CA SER A 382 18.24 -8.99 -1.53
C SER A 382 18.16 -7.47 -1.40
N ASP A 383 19.29 -6.82 -1.12
CA ASP A 383 19.45 -5.36 -1.10
C ASP A 383 20.88 -5.00 -1.46
N MET A 384 21.12 -3.84 -2.07
CA MET A 384 22.45 -3.38 -2.45
C MET A 384 23.24 -2.73 -1.30
N ASP A 385 22.61 -2.53 -0.14
CA ASP A 385 23.18 -1.88 1.04
C ASP A 385 23.42 -2.88 2.17
N ASP A 386 24.70 -3.15 2.46
CA ASP A 386 25.09 -4.09 3.52
C ASP A 386 24.66 -3.65 4.91
N THR A 387 24.61 -2.33 5.16
CA THR A 387 24.19 -1.82 6.47
C THR A 387 22.72 -2.11 6.72
N ARG A 388 21.89 -1.95 5.69
CA ARG A 388 20.47 -2.31 5.76
C ARG A 388 20.27 -3.82 5.92
N LEU A 389 21.03 -4.63 5.17
CA LEU A 389 20.98 -6.09 5.31
C LEU A 389 21.39 -6.53 6.72
N ALA A 390 22.46 -5.95 7.28
CA ALA A 390 22.89 -6.24 8.65
C ALA A 390 21.83 -5.83 9.69
N ASN A 391 21.14 -4.71 9.50
CA ASN A 391 20.04 -4.28 10.36
C ASN A 391 18.87 -5.27 10.31
N VAL A 392 18.47 -5.70 9.12
CA VAL A 392 17.40 -6.72 8.95
C VAL A 392 17.81 -8.05 9.58
N ASP A 393 19.08 -8.45 9.47
CA ASP A 393 19.60 -9.66 10.09
C ASP A 393 19.49 -9.61 11.62
N GLN A 394 20.01 -8.53 12.21
CA GLN A 394 19.93 -8.31 13.66
C GLN A 394 18.49 -8.31 14.16
N LEU A 395 17.57 -7.71 13.41
CA LEU A 395 16.18 -7.54 13.81
C LEU A 395 15.36 -8.82 13.69
N LEU A 396 15.57 -9.60 12.63
CA LEU A 396 14.66 -10.67 12.23
C LEU A 396 15.24 -12.09 12.32
N ARG A 397 16.58 -12.24 12.39
CA ARG A 397 17.23 -13.54 12.54
C ARG A 397 16.69 -14.35 13.71
N PRO A 398 16.54 -13.77 14.94
CA PRO A 398 16.01 -14.53 16.07
C PRO A 398 14.59 -15.06 15.84
N ALA A 399 13.75 -14.29 15.17
CA ALA A 399 12.38 -14.72 14.84
C ALA A 399 12.37 -15.80 13.74
N ALA A 400 13.24 -15.69 12.74
CA ALA A 400 13.40 -16.68 11.69
C ALA A 400 13.86 -18.04 12.26
N GLU A 401 14.87 -18.03 13.13
CA GLU A 401 15.38 -19.22 13.81
C GLU A 401 14.31 -19.85 14.71
N ALA A 402 13.60 -19.04 15.51
CA ALA A 402 12.53 -19.52 16.38
C ALA A 402 11.38 -20.19 15.61
N ARG A 403 11.14 -19.78 14.35
CA ARG A 403 10.13 -20.39 13.46
C ARG A 403 10.70 -21.50 12.58
N GLY A 404 12.01 -21.70 12.56
CA GLY A 404 12.69 -22.67 11.68
C GLY A 404 12.65 -22.26 10.20
N VAL A 405 12.70 -20.96 9.91
CA VAL A 405 12.74 -20.41 8.54
C VAL A 405 14.17 -20.44 8.03
N GLU A 406 14.38 -20.97 6.83
CA GLU A 406 15.62 -20.76 6.08
C GLU A 406 15.68 -19.30 5.61
N PHE A 407 16.48 -18.47 6.30
CA PHE A 407 16.54 -17.02 6.10
C PHE A 407 17.90 -16.60 5.55
N LYS A 408 17.93 -16.16 4.29
CA LYS A 408 19.15 -15.77 3.56
C LYS A 408 19.11 -14.28 3.19
N LEU A 409 20.22 -13.59 3.41
CA LEU A 409 20.41 -12.18 3.05
C LEU A 409 21.51 -12.09 2.00
N VAL A 410 21.29 -11.34 0.92
CA VAL A 410 22.22 -11.29 -0.21
C VAL A 410 22.35 -9.86 -0.74
N ASN A 411 23.59 -9.44 -0.96
CA ASN A 411 23.89 -8.21 -1.70
C ASN A 411 24.27 -8.54 -3.15
N PRO A 412 23.35 -8.33 -4.13
CA PRO A 412 23.60 -8.68 -5.52
C PRO A 412 24.70 -7.82 -6.17
N SER A 413 25.04 -6.64 -5.59
CA SER A 413 26.12 -5.82 -6.13
C SER A 413 27.53 -6.42 -5.95
N LYS A 414 27.64 -7.48 -5.14
CA LYS A 414 28.91 -8.18 -4.85
C LYS A 414 29.17 -9.40 -5.75
N MET A 415 28.30 -9.66 -6.69
CA MET A 415 28.36 -10.79 -7.60
C MET A 415 27.95 -10.40 -9.02
N THR A 416 28.28 -11.20 -9.98
CA THR A 416 27.78 -11.02 -11.35
C THR A 416 26.31 -11.39 -11.43
N PRO A 417 25.56 -10.88 -12.43
CA PRO A 417 24.17 -11.28 -12.64
C PRO A 417 23.98 -12.80 -12.75
N ALA A 418 24.89 -13.49 -13.43
CA ALA A 418 24.83 -14.95 -13.60
C ALA A 418 25.05 -15.72 -12.29
N GLU A 419 25.94 -15.24 -11.41
CA GLU A 419 26.15 -15.82 -10.07
C GLU A 419 24.93 -15.59 -9.19
N PHE A 420 24.29 -14.42 -9.31
CA PHE A 420 23.07 -14.11 -8.56
C PHE A 420 21.90 -14.98 -9.04
N ASP A 421 21.71 -15.12 -10.35
CA ASP A 421 20.68 -16.01 -10.91
C ASP A 421 20.90 -17.47 -10.44
N ALA A 422 22.13 -17.98 -10.52
CA ALA A 422 22.46 -19.34 -10.07
C ALA A 422 22.18 -19.54 -8.57
N LEU A 423 22.43 -18.51 -7.74
CA LEU A 423 22.11 -18.55 -6.31
C LEU A 423 20.61 -18.60 -6.06
N LEU A 424 19.80 -17.86 -6.84
CA LEU A 424 18.35 -17.88 -6.75
C LEU A 424 17.78 -19.24 -7.19
N ASP A 425 18.30 -19.80 -8.28
CA ASP A 425 17.90 -21.13 -8.80
C ASP A 425 18.28 -22.25 -7.83
N GLU A 426 19.46 -22.17 -7.17
CA GLU A 426 19.84 -23.10 -6.10
C GLU A 426 18.91 -23.00 -4.89
N PHE A 427 18.53 -21.77 -4.50
CA PHE A 427 17.64 -21.52 -3.36
C PHE A 427 16.22 -21.99 -3.63
N ALA A 428 15.71 -21.81 -4.83
CA ALA A 428 14.36 -22.17 -5.26
C ALA A 428 14.39 -22.93 -6.62
N PRO A 429 14.76 -24.22 -6.66
CA PRO A 429 14.91 -24.97 -7.90
C PRO A 429 13.64 -25.08 -8.76
N GLU A 430 12.48 -25.03 -8.13
CA GLU A 430 11.15 -25.05 -8.80
C GLU A 430 10.62 -23.61 -9.06
N GLY A 431 11.45 -22.60 -8.84
CA GLY A 431 11.08 -21.19 -8.82
C GLY A 431 10.43 -20.76 -7.51
N PHE A 432 10.22 -19.47 -7.36
CA PHE A 432 9.64 -18.86 -6.15
C PHE A 432 8.11 -18.95 -6.15
N ASP A 433 7.53 -19.33 -5.01
CA ASP A 433 6.08 -19.24 -4.78
C ASP A 433 5.63 -17.80 -4.64
N ASP A 434 6.48 -16.94 -4.06
CA ASP A 434 6.22 -15.52 -3.86
C ASP A 434 7.46 -14.68 -4.18
N ILE A 435 7.26 -13.61 -4.96
CA ILE A 435 8.24 -12.53 -5.13
C ILE A 435 7.55 -11.23 -4.72
N VAL A 436 8.11 -10.54 -3.72
CA VAL A 436 7.59 -9.24 -3.29
C VAL A 436 8.50 -8.14 -3.82
N MET A 437 8.07 -7.49 -4.89
CA MET A 437 8.87 -6.48 -5.60
C MET A 437 8.83 -5.14 -4.86
N LEU A 438 9.95 -4.78 -4.21
CA LEU A 438 10.10 -3.59 -3.37
C LEU A 438 11.04 -2.55 -3.99
N VAL A 439 11.55 -2.83 -5.19
CA VAL A 439 12.41 -1.94 -5.98
C VAL A 439 11.59 -1.34 -7.12
N PRO A 440 11.47 0.00 -7.24
CA PRO A 440 10.66 0.65 -8.28
C PRO A 440 11.40 0.76 -9.63
N VAL A 441 12.02 -0.34 -10.10
CA VAL A 441 12.84 -0.38 -11.31
C VAL A 441 12.35 -1.49 -12.24
N PRO A 442 11.75 -1.17 -13.41
CA PRO A 442 11.17 -2.15 -14.32
C PRO A 442 12.12 -3.27 -14.75
N VAL A 443 13.40 -2.97 -15.04
CA VAL A 443 14.37 -3.99 -15.44
C VAL A 443 14.67 -5.00 -14.31
N VAL A 444 14.60 -4.57 -13.04
CA VAL A 444 14.74 -5.49 -11.90
C VAL A 444 13.51 -6.38 -11.79
N LEU A 445 12.32 -5.83 -12.05
CA LEU A 445 11.08 -6.60 -12.08
C LEU A 445 11.12 -7.66 -13.19
N SER A 446 11.51 -7.28 -14.42
CA SER A 446 11.70 -8.24 -15.54
C SER A 446 12.65 -9.37 -15.18
N GLY A 447 13.81 -9.02 -14.61
CA GLY A 447 14.81 -10.00 -14.16
C GLY A 447 14.29 -10.90 -13.03
N SER A 448 13.41 -10.40 -12.18
CA SER A 448 12.83 -11.17 -11.07
C SER A 448 11.69 -12.08 -11.54
N ALA A 449 10.89 -11.65 -12.51
CA ALA A 449 9.71 -12.38 -12.97
C ALA A 449 10.06 -13.77 -13.55
N LYS A 450 11.23 -13.94 -14.15
CA LYS A 450 11.71 -15.22 -14.70
C LYS A 450 11.92 -16.32 -13.64
N HIS A 451 12.07 -15.94 -12.37
CA HIS A 451 12.23 -16.87 -11.26
C HIS A 451 10.91 -17.27 -10.57
N LEU A 452 9.74 -16.83 -11.08
CA LEU A 452 8.46 -17.31 -10.58
C LEU A 452 8.27 -18.79 -10.92
N GLY A 453 7.91 -19.58 -9.90
CA GLY A 453 7.55 -20.97 -10.04
C GLY A 453 6.12 -21.16 -10.56
N LYS A 454 5.71 -22.43 -10.67
CA LYS A 454 4.32 -22.78 -10.99
C LYS A 454 3.36 -22.22 -9.93
N ASP A 455 2.27 -21.58 -10.40
CA ASP A 455 1.31 -20.85 -9.57
C ASP A 455 1.95 -19.78 -8.66
N GLY A 456 3.15 -19.29 -9.06
CA GLY A 456 3.90 -18.27 -8.37
C GLY A 456 3.21 -16.91 -8.42
N LEU A 457 3.41 -16.09 -7.38
CA LEU A 457 2.80 -14.79 -7.22
C LEU A 457 3.86 -13.70 -7.08
N MET A 458 3.85 -12.70 -7.97
CA MET A 458 4.61 -11.48 -7.80
C MET A 458 3.71 -10.36 -7.28
N ASN A 459 3.99 -9.88 -6.07
CA ASN A 459 3.36 -8.70 -5.51
C ASN A 459 4.21 -7.46 -5.83
N ILE A 460 3.74 -6.62 -6.75
CA ILE A 460 4.40 -5.37 -7.16
C ILE A 460 4.00 -4.28 -6.18
N PHE A 461 4.71 -4.23 -5.05
CA PHE A 461 4.46 -3.23 -4.01
C PHE A 461 5.14 -1.89 -4.30
N ALA A 462 6.33 -1.91 -4.92
CA ALA A 462 7.05 -0.70 -5.25
C ALA A 462 6.23 0.20 -6.19
N GLY A 463 6.11 1.48 -5.85
CA GLY A 463 5.36 2.47 -6.63
C GLY A 463 6.07 2.84 -7.95
N ILE A 464 6.10 1.93 -8.91
CA ILE A 464 6.52 2.19 -10.29
C ILE A 464 5.43 3.05 -10.93
N PRO A 465 5.74 4.22 -11.53
CA PRO A 465 4.73 5.07 -12.16
C PRO A 465 3.95 4.35 -13.26
N ALA A 466 2.65 4.63 -13.37
CA ALA A 466 1.85 4.18 -14.52
C ALA A 466 2.46 4.64 -15.85
N GLY A 467 2.37 3.83 -16.89
CA GLY A 467 3.03 4.05 -18.18
C GLY A 467 4.49 3.58 -18.20
N LYS A 468 5.01 2.96 -17.11
CA LYS A 468 6.33 2.33 -17.10
C LYS A 468 6.20 0.85 -17.33
N GLU A 469 6.83 0.39 -18.41
CA GLU A 469 6.74 -0.98 -18.88
C GLU A 469 7.92 -1.84 -18.42
N ALA A 470 7.67 -3.13 -18.27
CA ALA A 470 8.64 -4.18 -18.05
C ALA A 470 8.42 -5.31 -19.06
N GLU A 471 9.51 -5.94 -19.49
CA GLU A 471 9.48 -7.09 -20.39
C GLU A 471 9.22 -8.36 -19.58
N ILE A 472 8.07 -9.01 -19.81
CA ILE A 472 7.61 -10.19 -19.04
C ILE A 472 7.32 -11.37 -19.96
N ASP A 473 7.74 -12.57 -19.56
CA ASP A 473 7.30 -13.82 -20.18
C ASP A 473 5.87 -14.16 -19.73
N LEU A 474 4.91 -13.91 -20.60
CA LEU A 474 3.49 -14.19 -20.33
C LEU A 474 3.14 -15.69 -20.40
N ASN A 475 4.04 -16.56 -20.88
CA ASN A 475 3.83 -18.01 -20.84
C ASN A 475 3.63 -18.50 -19.40
N GLY A 476 4.33 -17.90 -18.43
CA GLY A 476 4.11 -18.16 -17.01
C GLY A 476 2.65 -17.92 -16.57
N VAL A 477 2.03 -16.83 -17.04
CA VAL A 477 0.63 -16.50 -16.76
C VAL A 477 -0.34 -17.48 -17.42
N ILE A 478 -0.10 -17.82 -18.69
CA ILE A 478 -1.02 -18.62 -19.51
C ILE A 478 -0.95 -20.10 -19.11
N PHE A 479 0.25 -20.67 -19.03
CA PHE A 479 0.45 -22.12 -18.92
C PHE A 479 0.84 -22.58 -17.51
N SER A 480 1.54 -21.73 -16.72
CA SER A 480 2.05 -22.12 -15.41
C SER A 480 1.27 -21.51 -14.24
N GLY A 481 0.30 -20.63 -14.49
CA GLY A 481 -0.52 -20.02 -13.44
C GLY A 481 0.18 -18.93 -12.64
N ALA A 482 1.33 -18.42 -13.11
CA ALA A 482 1.98 -17.25 -12.50
C ALA A 482 1.05 -16.02 -12.51
N ARG A 483 1.13 -15.21 -11.49
CA ARG A 483 0.26 -14.02 -11.31
C ARG A 483 1.06 -12.82 -10.87
N PHE A 484 0.62 -11.66 -11.35
CA PHE A 484 1.14 -10.35 -10.96
C PHE A 484 0.01 -9.58 -10.30
N ILE A 485 0.26 -9.09 -9.09
CA ILE A 485 -0.69 -8.27 -8.34
C ILE A 485 0.01 -6.99 -7.87
N GLY A 486 -0.77 -5.96 -7.59
CA GLY A 486 -0.29 -4.72 -7.00
C GLY A 486 -1.46 -3.98 -6.34
N SER A 487 -1.15 -3.13 -5.40
CA SER A 487 -2.14 -2.29 -4.71
C SER A 487 -1.51 -0.97 -4.33
N SER A 488 -2.16 0.11 -4.68
CA SER A 488 -1.82 1.45 -4.19
C SER A 488 -2.85 1.88 -3.16
N GLY A 489 -2.38 2.17 -1.94
CA GLY A 489 -3.24 2.59 -0.84
C GLY A 489 -3.90 1.42 -0.08
N SER A 490 -4.80 1.78 0.82
CA SER A 490 -5.47 0.86 1.74
C SER A 490 -6.89 1.38 2.03
N ARG A 491 -7.69 0.58 2.75
CA ARG A 491 -9.04 0.92 3.16
C ARG A 491 -9.15 1.07 4.67
N THR A 492 -10.22 1.67 5.12
CA THR A 492 -10.52 1.82 6.56
C THR A 492 -10.56 0.47 7.29
N ASP A 493 -11.04 -0.59 6.63
CA ASP A 493 -11.05 -1.94 7.20
C ASP A 493 -9.63 -2.52 7.34
N ASP A 494 -8.72 -2.23 6.39
CA ASP A 494 -7.32 -2.66 6.47
C ASP A 494 -6.62 -1.97 7.65
N LEU A 495 -6.84 -0.65 7.83
CA LEU A 495 -6.31 0.09 8.98
C LEU A 495 -6.89 -0.42 10.30
N ARG A 496 -8.18 -0.76 10.35
CA ARG A 496 -8.83 -1.34 11.53
C ARG A 496 -8.21 -2.68 11.90
N MET A 497 -7.95 -3.53 10.92
CA MET A 497 -7.27 -4.82 11.11
C MET A 497 -5.84 -4.61 11.63
N THR A 498 -5.07 -3.73 11.01
CA THR A 498 -3.68 -3.43 11.41
C THR A 498 -3.62 -2.90 12.84
N LEU A 499 -4.52 -1.97 13.20
CA LEU A 499 -4.64 -1.45 14.56
C LEU A 499 -4.95 -2.57 15.57
N GLN A 500 -5.88 -3.47 15.26
CA GLN A 500 -6.21 -4.60 16.13
C GLN A 500 -5.02 -5.55 16.32
N LEU A 501 -4.25 -5.83 15.24
CA LEU A 501 -3.05 -6.66 15.32
C LEU A 501 -1.97 -6.03 16.20
N ALA A 502 -1.79 -4.73 16.13
CA ALA A 502 -0.85 -3.99 16.98
C ALA A 502 -1.30 -3.94 18.44
N GLU A 503 -2.57 -3.60 18.71
CA GLU A 503 -3.11 -3.51 20.07
C GLU A 503 -3.12 -4.85 20.83
N ASN A 504 -3.32 -5.96 20.14
CA ASN A 504 -3.25 -7.30 20.73
C ASN A 504 -1.82 -7.87 20.75
N GLY A 505 -0.83 -7.13 20.20
CA GLY A 505 0.59 -7.46 20.14
C GLY A 505 0.92 -8.59 19.16
N ALA A 506 0.08 -8.86 18.17
CA ALA A 506 0.37 -9.78 17.08
C ALA A 506 1.26 -9.13 16.01
N LEU A 507 1.20 -7.81 15.88
CA LEU A 507 2.10 -6.97 15.11
C LEU A 507 2.91 -6.11 16.09
N ASP A 508 4.21 -5.96 15.86
CA ASP A 508 5.08 -5.01 16.56
C ASP A 508 5.52 -3.91 15.57
N PRO A 509 4.78 -2.78 15.49
CA PRO A 509 5.12 -1.71 14.54
C PRO A 509 6.41 -0.98 14.91
N GLU A 510 6.86 -1.06 16.15
CA GLU A 510 8.05 -0.37 16.67
C GLU A 510 9.33 -0.73 15.91
N THR A 511 9.40 -1.96 15.41
CA THR A 511 10.55 -2.44 14.63
C THR A 511 10.85 -1.60 13.38
N ALA A 512 9.85 -0.88 12.87
CA ALA A 512 10.01 0.02 11.74
C ALA A 512 10.51 1.42 12.13
N LEU A 513 10.49 1.79 13.43
CA LEU A 513 10.94 3.11 13.88
C LEU A 513 12.46 3.22 13.86
N ALA A 514 12.99 4.13 13.06
CA ALA A 514 14.44 4.37 12.94
C ALA A 514 14.87 5.80 13.28
N GLY A 515 14.00 6.78 13.07
CA GLY A 515 14.28 8.19 13.35
C GLY A 515 13.15 8.90 14.07
N ILE A 516 13.49 9.88 14.89
CA ILE A 516 12.53 10.68 15.65
C ILE A 516 13.02 12.13 15.74
N GLY A 517 12.11 13.08 15.66
CA GLY A 517 12.47 14.51 15.71
C GLY A 517 11.29 15.44 15.95
N GLY A 518 11.54 16.75 15.90
CA GLY A 518 10.56 17.80 16.09
C GLY A 518 10.27 18.63 14.83
N MET A 519 9.40 19.62 14.98
CA MET A 519 8.86 20.43 13.88
C MET A 519 9.95 21.11 13.04
N MET A 520 10.98 21.69 13.69
CA MET A 520 12.02 22.44 12.96
C MET A 520 12.90 21.54 12.08
N ASP A 521 13.10 20.29 12.46
CA ASP A 521 13.90 19.31 11.72
C ASP A 521 13.07 18.44 10.75
N LEU A 522 11.76 18.70 10.56
CA LEU A 522 10.88 17.92 9.68
C LEU A 522 11.42 17.85 8.24
N LYS A 523 11.80 18.97 7.64
CA LYS A 523 12.39 19.03 6.29
C LYS A 523 13.66 18.21 6.18
N LYS A 524 14.52 18.25 7.20
CA LYS A 524 15.71 17.39 7.32
C LYS A 524 15.33 15.91 7.43
N GLY A 525 14.22 15.60 8.13
CA GLY A 525 13.65 14.26 8.18
C GLY A 525 13.22 13.77 6.79
N LEU A 526 12.56 14.61 6.00
CA LEU A 526 12.20 14.30 4.61
C LEU A 526 13.45 14.08 3.72
N ASP A 527 14.52 14.84 3.93
CA ASP A 527 15.80 14.61 3.25
C ASP A 527 16.42 13.25 3.65
N CYS A 528 16.29 12.84 4.92
CA CYS A 528 16.70 11.50 5.34
C CYS A 528 15.87 10.40 4.67
N VAL A 529 14.56 10.61 4.49
CA VAL A 529 13.68 9.68 3.75
C VAL A 529 14.05 9.63 2.27
N ALA A 530 14.24 10.80 1.63
CA ALA A 530 14.58 10.91 0.21
C ALA A 530 15.90 10.21 -0.15
N ASN A 531 16.86 10.22 0.76
CA ASN A 531 18.20 9.67 0.58
C ASN A 531 18.43 8.38 1.37
N ALA A 532 17.39 7.79 1.95
CA ALA A 532 17.42 6.54 2.72
C ALA A 532 18.52 6.51 3.80
N LYS A 533 18.70 7.63 4.53
CA LYS A 533 19.77 7.79 5.54
C LYS A 533 19.51 7.01 6.82
N PHE A 534 18.24 6.69 7.11
CA PHE A 534 17.84 5.84 8.23
C PHE A 534 17.34 4.48 7.72
N PRO A 535 17.60 3.38 8.45
CA PRO A 535 17.23 2.04 8.02
C PRO A 535 15.74 1.71 8.22
N GLY A 536 14.87 2.69 8.45
CA GLY A 536 13.44 2.52 8.67
C GLY A 536 12.68 3.84 8.57
N LYS A 537 11.55 3.92 9.26
CA LYS A 537 10.65 5.08 9.24
C LYS A 537 11.12 6.18 10.20
N THR A 538 10.84 7.40 9.82
CA THR A 538 11.09 8.60 10.64
C THR A 538 9.76 9.19 11.09
N VAL A 539 9.65 9.52 12.37
CA VAL A 539 8.46 10.14 12.97
C VAL A 539 8.81 11.51 13.55
N ILE A 540 7.94 12.48 13.32
CA ILE A 540 8.07 13.84 13.87
C ILE A 540 6.97 14.09 14.90
N TYR A 541 7.32 14.73 15.99
CA TYR A 541 6.39 15.34 16.94
C TYR A 541 6.22 16.83 16.63
N PRO A 542 5.12 17.26 15.99
CA PRO A 542 4.98 18.65 15.55
C PRO A 542 4.95 19.66 16.71
N ASN A 543 4.58 19.21 17.90
CA ASN A 543 4.52 20.06 19.08
C ASN A 543 5.86 20.13 19.84
N CYS A 544 6.80 19.22 19.61
CA CYS A 544 8.17 19.29 20.11
C CYS A 544 9.03 20.15 19.15
N ILE A 545 8.81 21.47 19.18
CA ILE A 545 9.31 22.39 18.14
C ILE A 545 10.79 22.21 17.87
N ASN A 546 11.63 22.24 18.91
CA ASN A 546 13.09 22.26 18.81
C ASN A 546 13.75 20.89 19.11
N MET A 547 13.00 19.79 19.14
CA MET A 547 13.57 18.46 19.27
C MET A 547 14.45 18.17 18.05
N PRO A 548 15.75 17.88 18.20
CA PRO A 548 16.61 17.57 17.08
C PRO A 548 16.21 16.23 16.45
N LEU A 549 16.39 16.10 15.13
CA LEU A 549 16.24 14.82 14.45
C LEU A 549 17.40 13.89 14.86
N MET A 550 17.07 12.71 15.36
CA MET A 550 18.04 11.70 15.81
C MET A 550 17.59 10.30 15.46
N LYS A 551 18.53 9.37 15.45
CA LYS A 551 18.22 7.94 15.34
C LYS A 551 17.60 7.43 16.64
N LYS A 552 16.78 6.37 16.55
CA LYS A 552 16.17 5.73 17.73
C LYS A 552 17.23 5.28 18.73
N GLU A 553 18.36 4.75 18.28
CA GLU A 553 19.46 4.27 19.11
C GLU A 553 20.13 5.40 19.90
N GLU A 554 20.07 6.64 19.40
CA GLU A 554 20.66 7.83 20.07
C GLU A 554 19.82 8.31 21.25
N LEU A 555 18.56 7.86 21.38
CA LEU A 555 17.68 8.24 22.49
C LEU A 555 18.26 7.85 23.87
N MET A 556 18.98 6.74 23.94
CA MET A 556 19.63 6.32 25.18
C MET A 556 20.66 7.33 25.67
N ALA A 557 21.36 8.02 24.76
CA ALA A 557 22.36 9.02 25.08
C ALA A 557 21.78 10.33 25.66
N LEU A 558 20.48 10.56 25.55
CA LEU A 558 19.80 11.70 26.17
C LEU A 558 19.77 11.61 27.71
N GLY A 559 19.97 10.41 28.27
CA GLY A 559 19.98 10.19 29.71
C GLY A 559 18.61 10.38 30.39
N GLY A 560 18.63 10.56 31.71
CA GLY A 560 17.44 10.88 32.51
C GLY A 560 16.30 9.86 32.42
N GLU A 561 15.06 10.36 32.40
CA GLU A 561 13.85 9.52 32.35
C GLU A 561 13.76 8.72 31.04
N ILE A 562 14.30 9.24 29.93
CA ILE A 562 14.29 8.58 28.62
C ILE A 562 15.15 7.31 28.69
N ALA A 563 16.40 7.43 29.09
CA ALA A 563 17.30 6.28 29.22
C ALA A 563 16.76 5.25 30.20
N ALA A 564 16.28 5.69 31.38
CA ALA A 564 15.71 4.79 32.38
C ALA A 564 14.51 4.00 31.86
N SER A 565 13.63 4.61 31.05
CA SER A 565 12.49 3.92 30.47
C SER A 565 12.89 2.90 29.40
N LEU A 566 13.90 3.23 28.58
CA LEU A 566 14.45 2.32 27.56
C LEU A 566 15.17 1.14 28.21
N GLU A 567 15.97 1.36 29.26
CA GLU A 567 16.60 0.28 30.03
C GLU A 567 15.55 -0.67 30.62
N LYS A 568 14.51 -0.12 31.26
CA LYS A 568 13.40 -0.88 31.85
C LYS A 568 12.65 -1.73 30.81
N SER A 569 12.52 -1.24 29.58
CA SER A 569 11.80 -1.92 28.50
C SER A 569 12.69 -2.82 27.63
N GLY A 570 13.99 -2.94 27.92
CA GLY A 570 14.94 -3.68 27.09
C GLY A 570 15.17 -3.03 25.72
N GLY A 571 15.19 -1.70 25.67
CA GLY A 571 15.39 -0.91 24.46
C GLY A 571 14.13 -0.65 23.64
N LYS A 572 12.96 -1.12 24.08
CA LYS A 572 11.69 -0.88 23.39
C LYS A 572 11.16 0.52 23.64
N PHE A 573 10.64 1.14 22.57
CA PHE A 573 9.96 2.43 22.63
C PHE A 573 8.55 2.26 23.21
N THR A 574 8.35 2.73 24.43
CA THR A 574 7.09 2.57 25.16
C THR A 574 6.36 3.90 25.34
N GLN A 575 5.12 3.85 25.85
CA GLN A 575 4.38 5.05 26.24
C GLN A 575 5.14 5.85 27.32
N GLU A 576 5.86 5.18 28.21
CA GLU A 576 6.70 5.79 29.26
C GLU A 576 7.89 6.55 28.62
N THR A 577 8.51 5.95 27.60
CA THR A 577 9.58 6.60 26.80
C THR A 577 9.07 7.83 26.07
N GLU A 578 7.91 7.71 25.40
CA GLU A 578 7.29 8.85 24.70
C GLU A 578 6.98 10.00 25.66
N GLN A 579 6.37 9.71 26.82
CA GLN A 579 6.06 10.75 27.80
C GLN A 579 7.32 11.45 28.33
N ALA A 580 8.40 10.71 28.54
CA ALA A 580 9.68 11.27 28.95
C ALA A 580 10.25 12.21 27.88
N ILE A 581 10.16 11.86 26.60
CA ILE A 581 10.56 12.68 25.47
C ILE A 581 9.72 13.96 25.42
N LEU A 582 8.38 13.83 25.43
CA LEU A 582 7.48 14.98 25.36
C LEU A 582 7.74 15.95 26.52
N LYS A 583 7.96 15.45 27.72
CA LYS A 583 8.31 16.26 28.90
C LYS A 583 9.66 16.97 28.74
N GLN A 584 10.69 16.26 28.24
CA GLN A 584 12.04 16.82 28.09
C GLN A 584 12.09 17.93 27.04
N PHE A 585 11.32 17.80 25.95
CA PHE A 585 11.30 18.78 24.84
C PHE A 585 10.13 19.76 24.93
N GLY A 586 9.33 19.74 25.99
CA GLY A 586 8.29 20.75 26.29
C GLY A 586 7.11 20.69 25.34
N CYS A 587 6.62 19.49 25.01
CA CYS A 587 5.54 19.26 24.06
C CYS A 587 4.17 19.14 24.73
#